data_da57d30cf3e2a6a32089bf567b5d1149
#
_entry.id   da57d30cf3e2a6a32089bf567b5d1149
#
_cell.length_a   1.000
_cell.length_b   1.000
_cell.length_c   1.000
_cell.angle_alpha   90.00
_cell.angle_beta   90.00
_cell.angle_gamma   90.00
#
_symmetry.space_group_name_H-M   'P 1'
#
loop_
_entity.id
_entity.type
_entity.pdbx_description
1 polymer ?
#
loop_
_entity_poly.entity_id
_entity_poly.type
_entity_poly.pdbx_seq_one_letter_code
_entity_poly.pdbx_strand_id
1 'polypeptide(L)'
;MSDQCFAAIVPDNYKNAILIQGAMDCEICDLLSHMEDVQKTELMQFPFYIGRLCGQKVIVSKTFQGMVNASAATVLAISHFMPRCIINQGVCGGHDPALHRGDMILGETIFNNSNLRFSDSPDENPLHGCIQIGCESLRVEDAGKKYTFYHSDKMLLTTAQKLSATHQISALSGISIKTGTIASCDAWLNRLDYIHFMHTTFHSCGEDMETAAVAQLCHSYDIPLLS
;
A
#
# COMPACT_ATOMS: atom_id res chain seq x y z
N MET A 1 26.50 -19.48 -13.77
CA MET A 1 25.69 -18.30 -13.43
C MET A 1 26.65 -17.25 -12.94
N SER A 2 26.80 -16.17 -13.66
CA SER A 2 27.83 -15.15 -13.40
C SER A 2 27.49 -14.33 -12.16
N ASP A 3 28.50 -14.05 -11.33
CA ASP A 3 28.47 -13.24 -10.09
C ASP A 3 28.05 -11.76 -10.28
N GLN A 4 27.46 -11.42 -11.42
CA GLN A 4 27.06 -10.04 -11.75
C GLN A 4 25.69 -9.61 -11.23
N CYS A 5 24.96 -10.45 -10.51
CA CYS A 5 23.55 -10.18 -10.16
C CYS A 5 23.34 -9.39 -8.84
N PHE A 6 24.39 -9.01 -8.10
CA PHE A 6 24.21 -8.51 -6.72
C PHE A 6 24.74 -7.10 -6.42
N ALA A 7 25.20 -6.36 -7.39
CA ALA A 7 25.78 -5.04 -7.12
C ALA A 7 25.22 -3.93 -8.01
N ALA A 8 23.93 -3.66 -7.93
CA ALA A 8 23.47 -2.32 -8.23
C ALA A 8 23.98 -1.42 -7.10
N ILE A 9 25.01 -0.60 -7.36
CA ILE A 9 25.52 0.35 -6.39
C ILE A 9 24.44 1.40 -6.17
N VAL A 10 23.66 1.21 -5.12
CA VAL A 10 22.74 2.23 -4.64
C VAL A 10 23.59 3.38 -4.10
N PRO A 11 23.41 4.62 -4.59
CA PRO A 11 24.16 5.74 -4.06
C PRO A 11 23.85 5.91 -2.56
N ASP A 12 24.87 5.88 -1.71
CA ASP A 12 24.72 6.03 -0.24
C ASP A 12 23.94 7.29 0.17
N ASN A 13 23.96 8.30 -0.70
CA ASN A 13 23.23 9.54 -0.47
C ASN A 13 21.70 9.43 -0.57
N TYR A 14 21.12 8.27 -0.98
CA TYR A 14 19.68 8.03 -1.02
C TYR A 14 19.17 7.15 0.13
N LYS A 15 20.04 6.75 1.03
CA LYS A 15 19.57 6.23 2.32
C LYS A 15 18.73 7.30 3.01
N ASN A 16 17.66 6.86 3.66
CA ASN A 16 16.71 7.76 4.34
C ASN A 16 15.89 8.67 3.39
N ALA A 17 15.74 8.31 2.11
CA ALA A 17 14.83 8.96 1.18
C ALA A 17 13.36 8.58 1.47
N ILE A 18 12.42 9.27 0.81
CA ILE A 18 11.01 8.84 0.78
C ILE A 18 10.89 7.77 -0.31
N LEU A 19 10.32 6.62 0.02
CA LEU A 19 9.94 5.62 -0.98
C LEU A 19 8.48 5.82 -1.37
N ILE A 20 8.21 5.90 -2.68
CA ILE A 20 6.85 5.90 -3.23
C ILE A 20 6.70 4.66 -4.08
N GLN A 21 5.67 3.86 -3.82
CA GLN A 21 5.43 2.60 -4.51
C GLN A 21 4.11 2.65 -5.28
N GLY A 22 4.11 2.04 -6.47
CA GLY A 22 2.93 1.75 -7.26
C GLY A 22 3.14 0.46 -8.03
N ALA A 23 2.08 -0.28 -8.31
CA ALA A 23 2.15 -1.59 -8.95
C ALA A 23 2.34 -1.49 -10.48
N MET A 24 1.74 -0.51 -11.10
CA MET A 24 1.65 -0.37 -12.55
C MET A 24 2.35 0.88 -13.07
N ASP A 25 2.72 0.86 -14.35
CA ASP A 25 3.33 2.03 -15.00
C ASP A 25 2.40 3.26 -14.94
N CYS A 26 1.09 3.07 -15.13
CA CYS A 26 0.12 4.15 -15.08
C CYS A 26 -0.01 4.79 -13.68
N GLU A 27 0.40 4.10 -12.63
CA GLU A 27 0.37 4.63 -11.27
C GLU A 27 1.61 5.45 -10.93
N ILE A 28 2.73 5.21 -11.61
CA ILE A 28 3.99 5.89 -11.32
C ILE A 28 4.46 6.85 -12.42
N CYS A 29 3.90 6.77 -13.64
CA CYS A 29 4.40 7.54 -14.78
C CYS A 29 4.33 9.06 -14.56
N ASP A 30 3.27 9.56 -13.93
CA ASP A 30 3.12 10.97 -13.62
C ASP A 30 4.16 11.44 -12.60
N LEU A 31 4.39 10.67 -11.54
CA LEU A 31 5.46 10.93 -10.57
C LEU A 31 6.83 11.01 -11.26
N LEU A 32 7.13 10.03 -12.11
CA LEU A 32 8.41 9.99 -12.84
C LEU A 32 8.59 11.19 -13.75
N SER A 33 7.51 11.69 -14.36
CA SER A 33 7.55 12.86 -15.25
C SER A 33 7.88 14.17 -14.51
N HIS A 34 7.60 14.24 -13.20
CA HIS A 34 7.86 15.40 -12.35
C HIS A 34 9.14 15.27 -11.53
N MET A 35 9.83 14.13 -11.59
CA MET A 35 11.11 13.96 -10.90
C MET A 35 12.26 14.58 -11.68
N GLU A 36 13.23 15.10 -10.92
CA GLU A 36 14.50 15.63 -11.41
C GLU A 36 15.64 14.63 -11.16
N ASP A 37 16.67 14.66 -12.00
CA ASP A 37 17.89 13.84 -11.88
C ASP A 37 17.62 12.32 -11.80
N VAL A 38 16.65 11.84 -12.54
CA VAL A 38 16.18 10.46 -12.46
C VAL A 38 17.23 9.47 -12.95
N GLN A 39 17.59 8.53 -12.09
CA GLN A 39 18.41 7.38 -12.42
C GLN A 39 17.61 6.09 -12.18
N LYS A 40 17.50 5.25 -13.21
CA LYS A 40 16.88 3.94 -13.08
C LYS A 40 17.93 2.92 -12.61
N THR A 41 17.57 2.13 -11.62
CA THR A 41 18.31 0.94 -11.18
C THR A 41 17.35 -0.24 -11.07
N GLU A 42 17.87 -1.45 -11.09
CA GLU A 42 17.10 -2.67 -10.94
C GLU A 42 17.70 -3.54 -9.84
N LEU A 43 16.86 -3.96 -8.91
CA LEU A 43 17.22 -4.93 -7.88
C LEU A 43 16.36 -6.17 -8.09
N MET A 44 16.99 -7.31 -8.41
CA MET A 44 16.29 -8.59 -8.67
C MET A 44 15.13 -8.45 -9.66
N GLN A 45 15.34 -7.65 -10.72
CA GLN A 45 14.38 -7.30 -11.78
C GLN A 45 13.22 -6.35 -11.36
N PHE A 46 13.20 -5.87 -10.14
CA PHE A 46 12.31 -4.78 -9.74
C PHE A 46 12.95 -3.43 -10.09
N PRO A 47 12.26 -2.56 -10.85
CA PRO A 47 12.79 -1.25 -11.18
C PRO A 47 12.59 -0.25 -10.06
N PHE A 48 13.65 0.52 -9.79
CA PHE A 48 13.67 1.65 -8.86
C PHE A 48 14.17 2.89 -9.58
N TYR A 49 13.49 3.98 -9.41
CA TYR A 49 13.82 5.28 -9.99
C TYR A 49 14.23 6.21 -8.85
N ILE A 50 15.47 6.60 -8.87
CA ILE A 50 16.09 7.41 -7.82
C ILE A 50 16.23 8.83 -8.35
N GLY A 51 15.77 9.83 -7.61
CA GLY A 51 15.82 11.21 -8.04
C GLY A 51 15.31 12.19 -6.99
N ARG A 52 14.86 13.34 -7.45
CA ARG A 52 14.29 14.38 -6.59
C ARG A 52 12.88 14.71 -7.04
N LEU A 53 12.01 14.98 -6.07
CA LEU A 53 10.67 15.48 -6.32
C LEU A 53 10.42 16.64 -5.35
N CYS A 54 10.11 17.82 -5.89
CA CYS A 54 9.97 19.06 -5.09
C CYS A 54 11.16 19.28 -4.15
N GLY A 55 12.38 19.06 -4.65
CA GLY A 55 13.62 19.22 -3.87
C GLY A 55 13.92 18.12 -2.86
N GLN A 56 13.00 17.17 -2.61
CA GLN A 56 13.19 16.04 -1.71
C GLN A 56 13.82 14.84 -2.43
N LYS A 57 14.67 14.10 -1.75
CA LYS A 57 15.17 12.81 -2.26
C LYS A 57 14.06 11.79 -2.22
N VAL A 58 13.76 11.21 -3.37
CA VAL A 58 12.67 10.26 -3.57
C VAL A 58 13.18 9.05 -4.33
N ILE A 59 12.64 7.90 -3.97
CA ILE A 59 12.78 6.67 -4.72
C ILE A 59 11.37 6.26 -5.13
N VAL A 60 11.14 6.07 -6.41
CA VAL A 60 9.88 5.52 -6.93
C VAL A 60 10.13 4.07 -7.31
N SER A 61 9.29 3.17 -6.82
CA SER A 61 9.35 1.73 -7.11
C SER A 61 8.12 1.28 -7.88
N LYS A 62 8.34 0.52 -8.94
CA LYS A 62 7.28 -0.27 -9.55
C LYS A 62 7.31 -1.66 -8.94
N THR A 63 6.27 -1.98 -8.16
CA THR A 63 6.22 -3.25 -7.42
C THR A 63 5.71 -4.41 -8.26
N PHE A 64 5.03 -4.16 -9.38
CA PHE A 64 4.13 -5.09 -10.07
C PHE A 64 2.94 -5.49 -9.18
N GLN A 65 1.89 -6.03 -9.81
CA GLN A 65 0.65 -6.36 -9.14
C GLN A 65 0.80 -7.58 -8.22
N GLY A 66 0.07 -7.53 -7.10
CA GLY A 66 -0.07 -8.62 -6.16
C GLY A 66 0.81 -8.52 -4.93
N MET A 67 0.32 -9.08 -3.82
CA MET A 67 0.96 -8.99 -2.51
C MET A 67 2.37 -9.59 -2.48
N VAL A 68 2.62 -10.66 -3.23
CA VAL A 68 3.94 -11.30 -3.30
C VAL A 68 4.96 -10.36 -3.94
N ASN A 69 4.60 -9.74 -5.07
CA ASN A 69 5.44 -8.78 -5.76
C ASN A 69 5.70 -7.52 -4.91
N ALA A 70 4.63 -6.98 -4.33
CA ALA A 70 4.73 -5.82 -3.44
C ALA A 70 5.64 -6.11 -2.24
N SER A 71 5.51 -7.30 -1.63
CA SER A 71 6.39 -7.72 -0.54
C SER A 71 7.86 -7.79 -0.97
N ALA A 72 8.14 -8.41 -2.11
CA ALA A 72 9.50 -8.56 -2.60
C ALA A 72 10.14 -7.20 -2.90
N ALA A 73 9.44 -6.33 -3.64
CA ALA A 73 9.93 -4.99 -3.94
C ALA A 73 10.15 -4.14 -2.68
N THR A 74 9.23 -4.23 -1.71
CA THR A 74 9.34 -3.49 -0.44
C THR A 74 10.52 -3.96 0.39
N VAL A 75 10.75 -5.27 0.54
CA VAL A 75 11.92 -5.81 1.27
C VAL A 75 13.22 -5.39 0.60
N LEU A 76 13.30 -5.45 -0.74
CA LEU A 76 14.47 -4.97 -1.47
C LEU A 76 14.70 -3.48 -1.23
N ALA A 77 13.65 -2.67 -1.27
CA ALA A 77 13.76 -1.23 -1.00
C ALA A 77 14.24 -0.96 0.43
N ILE A 78 13.67 -1.63 1.42
CA ILE A 78 14.05 -1.47 2.83
C ILE A 78 15.52 -1.84 3.04
N SER A 79 15.94 -2.99 2.51
CA SER A 79 17.30 -3.50 2.71
C SER A 79 18.39 -2.65 2.03
N HIS A 80 18.07 -2.04 0.88
CA HIS A 80 19.06 -1.28 0.11
C HIS A 80 19.06 0.22 0.40
N PHE A 81 17.86 0.80 0.61
CA PHE A 81 17.70 2.25 0.73
C PHE A 81 17.37 2.73 2.15
N MET A 82 16.88 1.84 3.03
CA MET A 82 16.44 2.20 4.39
C MET A 82 15.58 3.47 4.37
N PRO A 83 14.42 3.46 3.69
CA PRO A 83 13.60 4.65 3.53
C PRO A 83 13.09 5.16 4.88
N ARG A 84 12.99 6.50 5.03
CA ARG A 84 12.42 7.11 6.26
C ARG A 84 10.91 6.96 6.38
N CYS A 85 10.23 6.74 5.25
CA CYS A 85 8.81 6.41 5.18
C CYS A 85 8.50 5.83 3.81
N ILE A 86 7.39 5.12 3.73
CA ILE A 86 6.85 4.55 2.50
C ILE A 86 5.48 5.16 2.23
N ILE A 87 5.25 5.60 1.00
CA ILE A 87 3.94 5.97 0.47
C ILE A 87 3.57 4.89 -0.54
N ASN A 88 2.57 4.09 -0.23
CA ASN A 88 2.00 3.13 -1.18
C ASN A 88 0.77 3.75 -1.82
N GLN A 89 0.80 3.91 -3.13
CA GLN A 89 -0.27 4.56 -3.88
C GLN A 89 -0.62 3.76 -5.13
N GLY A 90 -1.86 3.85 -5.56
CA GLY A 90 -2.32 3.12 -6.73
C GLY A 90 -3.82 3.21 -6.88
N VAL A 91 -4.37 2.36 -7.74
CA VAL A 91 -5.80 2.26 -7.96
C VAL A 91 -6.41 1.12 -7.16
N CYS A 92 -7.64 1.31 -6.69
CA CYS A 92 -8.40 0.28 -5.99
C CYS A 92 -9.82 0.16 -6.54
N GLY A 93 -10.45 -0.99 -6.32
CA GLY A 93 -11.88 -1.18 -6.49
C GLY A 93 -12.64 -0.56 -5.33
N GLY A 94 -13.65 0.29 -5.61
CA GLY A 94 -14.45 0.93 -4.56
C GLY A 94 -15.43 -0.06 -3.92
N HIS A 95 -15.47 -0.09 -2.58
CA HIS A 95 -16.47 -0.81 -1.79
C HIS A 95 -17.55 0.12 -1.23
N ASP A 96 -17.19 1.35 -0.92
CA ASP A 96 -18.11 2.35 -0.39
C ASP A 96 -18.97 2.93 -1.52
N PRO A 97 -20.31 2.78 -1.46
CA PRO A 97 -21.21 3.27 -2.51
C PRO A 97 -21.24 4.81 -2.63
N ALA A 98 -20.69 5.53 -1.66
CA ALA A 98 -20.56 6.98 -1.72
C ALA A 98 -19.36 7.47 -2.54
N LEU A 99 -18.43 6.57 -2.89
CA LEU A 99 -17.25 6.88 -3.68
C LEU A 99 -17.50 6.60 -5.17
N HIS A 100 -16.94 7.45 -6.01
CA HIS A 100 -17.05 7.38 -7.45
C HIS A 100 -15.67 7.25 -8.09
N ARG A 101 -15.67 6.86 -9.35
CA ARG A 101 -14.42 6.77 -10.11
C ARG A 101 -13.68 8.12 -10.13
N GLY A 102 -12.45 8.12 -9.68
CA GLY A 102 -11.61 9.32 -9.55
C GLY A 102 -11.53 9.85 -8.13
N ASP A 103 -12.40 9.41 -7.22
CA ASP A 103 -12.27 9.72 -5.80
C ASP A 103 -11.04 9.03 -5.20
N MET A 104 -10.60 9.55 -4.07
CA MET A 104 -9.38 9.10 -3.40
C MET A 104 -9.68 8.57 -2.00
N ILE A 105 -9.04 7.47 -1.63
CA ILE A 105 -9.07 6.95 -0.26
C ILE A 105 -7.69 7.19 0.37
N LEU A 106 -7.67 7.84 1.53
CA LEU A 106 -6.52 7.84 2.42
C LEU A 106 -6.68 6.66 3.39
N GLY A 107 -5.87 5.64 3.23
CA GLY A 107 -5.95 4.42 4.01
C GLY A 107 -5.51 4.63 5.46
N GLU A 108 -6.46 4.76 6.38
CA GLU A 108 -6.19 4.84 7.82
C GLU A 108 -5.97 3.46 8.41
N THR A 109 -6.86 2.53 8.09
CA THR A 109 -6.81 1.13 8.53
C THR A 109 -6.64 0.22 7.32
N ILE A 110 -5.81 -0.78 7.46
CA ILE A 110 -5.44 -1.69 6.37
C ILE A 110 -5.52 -3.13 6.89
N PHE A 111 -6.05 -4.06 6.10
CA PHE A 111 -6.06 -5.47 6.45
C PHE A 111 -5.89 -6.39 5.24
N ASN A 112 -5.37 -7.58 5.52
CA ASN A 112 -5.20 -8.63 4.53
C ASN A 112 -6.49 -9.44 4.40
N ASN A 113 -7.19 -9.24 3.31
CA ASN A 113 -8.44 -9.91 3.00
C ASN A 113 -8.26 -11.34 2.44
N SER A 114 -7.05 -11.75 2.12
CA SER A 114 -6.73 -13.14 1.78
C SER A 114 -6.59 -14.04 3.01
N ASN A 115 -6.36 -13.47 4.19
CA ASN A 115 -6.24 -14.19 5.44
C ASN A 115 -7.61 -14.29 6.13
N LEU A 116 -8.48 -15.11 5.57
CA LEU A 116 -9.82 -15.33 6.10
C LEU A 116 -9.88 -16.63 6.89
N ARG A 117 -10.66 -16.62 7.98
CA ARG A 117 -11.04 -17.79 8.77
C ARG A 117 -12.50 -18.06 8.55
N PHE A 118 -12.79 -19.28 8.20
CA PHE A 118 -14.13 -19.78 8.03
C PHE A 118 -14.46 -20.69 9.21
N SER A 119 -15.63 -20.53 9.80
CA SER A 119 -16.18 -21.43 10.80
C SER A 119 -17.54 -21.92 10.35
N ASP A 120 -17.97 -23.07 10.86
CA ASP A 120 -19.31 -23.58 10.59
C ASP A 120 -20.35 -22.54 11.04
N SER A 121 -21.29 -22.23 10.16
CA SER A 121 -22.43 -21.38 10.51
C SER A 121 -23.63 -22.24 10.83
N PRO A 122 -24.34 -21.93 11.91
CA PRO A 122 -25.66 -22.50 12.12
C PRO A 122 -26.72 -21.96 11.17
N ASP A 123 -26.41 -20.88 10.42
CA ASP A 123 -27.35 -20.21 9.51
C ASP A 123 -27.17 -20.67 8.07
N GLU A 124 -28.27 -20.64 7.29
CA GLU A 124 -28.28 -21.06 5.87
C GLU A 124 -27.41 -20.19 4.96
N ASN A 125 -26.97 -19.02 5.40
CA ASN A 125 -26.08 -18.16 4.64
C ASN A 125 -24.63 -18.30 5.11
N PRO A 126 -23.77 -19.02 4.35
CA PRO A 126 -22.39 -19.27 4.74
C PRO A 126 -21.51 -18.01 4.80
N LEU A 127 -22.00 -16.87 4.30
CA LEU A 127 -21.29 -15.58 4.35
C LEU A 127 -21.62 -14.75 5.60
N HIS A 128 -22.64 -15.13 6.36
CA HIS A 128 -23.03 -14.40 7.56
C HIS A 128 -22.48 -15.03 8.84
N GLY A 129 -21.63 -14.31 9.53
CA GLY A 129 -21.14 -14.65 10.87
C GLY A 129 -19.98 -15.66 10.93
N CYS A 130 -19.59 -16.26 9.79
CA CYS A 130 -18.58 -17.30 9.75
C CYS A 130 -17.24 -16.85 9.23
N ILE A 131 -17.16 -15.67 8.63
CA ILE A 131 -15.96 -15.14 8.04
C ILE A 131 -15.35 -14.14 9.03
N GLN A 132 -14.14 -14.42 9.47
CA GLN A 132 -13.35 -13.53 10.29
C GLN A 132 -12.03 -13.23 9.58
N ILE A 133 -11.55 -12.01 9.72
CA ILE A 133 -10.19 -11.69 9.28
C ILE A 133 -9.22 -12.39 10.22
N GLY A 134 -8.28 -13.13 9.64
CA GLY A 134 -7.23 -13.79 10.37
C GLY A 134 -6.23 -12.80 10.97
N CYS A 135 -5.23 -13.33 11.63
CA CYS A 135 -4.17 -12.52 12.21
C CYS A 135 -2.80 -13.14 11.92
N GLU A 136 -1.80 -12.27 11.76
CA GLU A 136 -0.43 -12.66 11.49
C GLU A 136 0.45 -12.49 12.74
N SER A 137 1.47 -13.35 12.85
CA SER A 137 2.60 -13.16 13.75
C SER A 137 3.75 -12.58 12.93
N LEU A 138 4.33 -11.45 13.35
CA LEU A 138 5.27 -10.70 12.53
C LEU A 138 6.71 -10.82 12.98
N ARG A 139 6.97 -10.74 14.29
CA ARG A 139 8.31 -10.68 14.86
C ARG A 139 8.51 -11.77 15.90
N VAL A 140 9.71 -12.30 15.97
CA VAL A 140 10.10 -13.29 16.99
C VAL A 140 9.97 -12.71 18.40
N GLU A 141 10.35 -11.46 18.58
CA GLU A 141 10.31 -10.71 19.84
C GLU A 141 8.89 -10.34 20.32
N ASP A 142 7.91 -10.39 19.45
CA ASP A 142 6.52 -10.07 19.80
C ASP A 142 5.85 -11.12 20.71
N ALA A 143 6.56 -12.20 21.08
CA ALA A 143 6.12 -13.23 22.03
C ALA A 143 4.71 -13.78 21.72
N GLY A 144 4.39 -13.97 20.45
CA GLY A 144 3.10 -14.51 20.00
C GLY A 144 2.00 -13.48 19.85
N LYS A 145 2.30 -12.20 19.96
CA LYS A 145 1.38 -11.12 19.58
C LYS A 145 0.93 -11.29 18.14
N LYS A 146 -0.34 -11.01 17.90
CA LYS A 146 -0.97 -11.18 16.59
C LYS A 146 -1.60 -9.88 16.14
N TYR A 147 -1.53 -9.65 14.84
CA TYR A 147 -2.01 -8.44 14.20
C TYR A 147 -3.06 -8.81 13.16
N THR A 148 -4.18 -8.12 13.17
CA THR A 148 -5.27 -8.25 12.20
C THR A 148 -5.33 -7.01 11.30
N PHE A 149 -5.04 -5.87 11.89
CA PHE A 149 -5.10 -4.57 11.22
C PHE A 149 -3.77 -3.86 11.33
N TYR A 150 -3.42 -3.14 10.26
CA TYR A 150 -2.30 -2.21 10.20
C TYR A 150 -2.84 -0.79 10.05
N HIS A 151 -2.03 0.20 10.34
CA HIS A 151 -2.46 1.59 10.28
C HIS A 151 -1.40 2.44 9.56
N SER A 152 -1.88 3.41 8.79
CA SER A 152 -1.01 4.48 8.31
C SER A 152 -0.43 5.27 9.47
N ASP A 153 0.78 5.80 9.29
CA ASP A 153 1.40 6.68 10.27
C ASP A 153 0.54 7.92 10.50
N LYS A 154 0.26 8.22 11.76
CA LYS A 154 -0.64 9.30 12.15
C LYS A 154 -0.19 10.67 11.66
N MET A 155 1.11 10.93 11.64
CA MET A 155 1.64 12.22 11.20
C MET A 155 1.52 12.37 9.68
N LEU A 156 1.85 11.31 8.93
CA LEU A 156 1.72 11.30 7.48
C LEU A 156 0.25 11.43 7.06
N LEU A 157 -0.64 10.65 7.67
CA LEU A 157 -2.08 10.71 7.40
C LEU A 157 -2.66 12.10 7.70
N THR A 158 -2.34 12.67 8.88
CA THR A 158 -2.79 14.02 9.25
C THR A 158 -2.27 15.07 8.26
N THR A 159 -1.05 14.91 7.76
CA THR A 159 -0.48 15.81 6.77
C THR A 159 -1.23 15.73 5.45
N ALA A 160 -1.51 14.50 4.97
CA ALA A 160 -2.29 14.29 3.76
C ALA A 160 -3.72 14.87 3.88
N GLN A 161 -4.38 14.64 5.01
CA GLN A 161 -5.71 15.20 5.31
C GLN A 161 -5.72 16.74 5.29
N LYS A 162 -4.71 17.37 5.88
CA LYS A 162 -4.59 18.84 5.86
C LYS A 162 -4.38 19.37 4.44
N LEU A 163 -3.51 18.73 3.67
CA LEU A 163 -3.26 19.11 2.27
C LEU A 163 -4.53 18.99 1.44
N SER A 164 -5.30 17.92 1.61
CA SER A 164 -6.56 17.71 0.89
C SER A 164 -7.62 18.76 1.25
N ALA A 165 -7.65 19.21 2.50
CA ALA A 165 -8.60 20.22 2.98
C ALA A 165 -8.27 21.65 2.52
N THR A 166 -7.04 21.95 2.13
CA THR A 166 -6.62 23.33 1.80
C THR A 166 -7.07 23.81 0.42
N HIS A 167 -7.74 22.97 -0.40
CA HIS A 167 -8.12 23.27 -1.78
C HIS A 167 -6.99 23.83 -2.67
N GLN A 168 -5.76 23.74 -2.21
CA GLN A 168 -4.59 24.25 -2.96
C GLN A 168 -4.23 23.38 -4.16
N ILE A 169 -4.84 22.20 -4.26
CA ILE A 169 -4.63 21.28 -5.36
C ILE A 169 -5.81 21.45 -6.32
N SER A 170 -5.67 22.37 -7.28
CA SER A 170 -6.70 22.65 -8.30
C SER A 170 -7.08 21.41 -9.12
N ALA A 171 -6.16 20.46 -9.25
CA ALA A 171 -6.39 19.16 -9.91
C ALA A 171 -7.40 18.27 -9.18
N LEU A 172 -7.68 18.51 -7.89
CA LEU A 172 -8.64 17.75 -7.08
C LEU A 172 -10.04 18.39 -7.04
N SER A 173 -10.29 19.40 -7.87
CA SER A 173 -11.63 20.01 -7.97
C SER A 173 -12.65 18.98 -8.43
N GLY A 174 -13.65 18.71 -7.59
CA GLY A 174 -14.68 17.70 -7.85
C GLY A 174 -14.34 16.26 -7.47
N ILE A 175 -13.16 16.03 -6.89
CA ILE A 175 -12.76 14.72 -6.34
C ILE A 175 -13.10 14.67 -4.85
N SER A 176 -13.75 13.60 -4.43
CA SER A 176 -13.95 13.31 -3.01
C SER A 176 -12.70 12.62 -2.44
N ILE A 177 -12.24 13.09 -1.28
CA ILE A 177 -11.13 12.46 -0.57
C ILE A 177 -11.66 11.96 0.77
N LYS A 178 -11.62 10.65 0.95
CA LYS A 178 -12.13 9.98 2.15
C LYS A 178 -11.01 9.29 2.91
N THR A 179 -10.98 9.45 4.21
CA THR A 179 -10.15 8.61 5.08
C THR A 179 -10.94 7.35 5.43
N GLY A 180 -10.33 6.17 5.32
CA GLY A 180 -11.06 4.95 5.58
C GLY A 180 -10.23 3.68 5.54
N THR A 181 -10.90 2.55 5.47
CA THR A 181 -10.28 1.22 5.51
C THR A 181 -10.01 0.71 4.10
N ILE A 182 -8.80 0.19 3.87
CA ILE A 182 -8.40 -0.50 2.65
C ILE A 182 -8.22 -1.98 2.96
N ALA A 183 -8.87 -2.82 2.17
CA ALA A 183 -8.63 -4.26 2.13
C ALA A 183 -7.63 -4.58 1.02
N SER A 184 -6.85 -5.65 1.16
CA SER A 184 -5.98 -6.12 0.07
C SER A 184 -6.04 -7.63 -0.08
N CYS A 185 -6.15 -8.12 -1.32
CA CYS A 185 -6.03 -9.55 -1.64
C CYS A 185 -5.53 -9.78 -3.07
N ASP A 186 -4.95 -10.94 -3.33
CA ASP A 186 -4.54 -11.35 -4.69
C ASP A 186 -5.74 -11.89 -5.50
N ALA A 187 -6.86 -11.16 -5.47
CA ALA A 187 -8.06 -11.51 -6.21
C ALA A 187 -8.69 -10.26 -6.84
N TRP A 188 -9.19 -10.44 -8.06
CA TRP A 188 -9.99 -9.42 -8.73
C TRP A 188 -11.47 -9.72 -8.46
N LEU A 189 -12.06 -9.04 -7.50
CA LEU A 189 -13.40 -9.32 -7.01
C LEU A 189 -14.38 -8.27 -7.54
N ASN A 190 -15.21 -8.67 -8.51
CA ASN A 190 -16.21 -7.82 -9.15
C ASN A 190 -17.64 -8.37 -8.92
N ARG A 191 -17.95 -8.75 -7.69
CA ARG A 191 -19.26 -9.22 -7.28
C ARG A 191 -19.91 -8.24 -6.32
N LEU A 192 -21.07 -7.71 -6.68
CA LEU A 192 -21.74 -6.68 -5.90
C LEU A 192 -22.12 -7.14 -4.48
N ASP A 193 -22.52 -8.40 -4.31
CA ASP A 193 -22.81 -9.00 -3.01
C ASP A 193 -21.59 -9.05 -2.10
N TYR A 194 -20.42 -9.39 -2.67
CA TYR A 194 -19.15 -9.41 -1.96
C TYR A 194 -18.71 -7.97 -1.60
N ILE A 195 -18.77 -7.04 -2.54
CA ILE A 195 -18.44 -5.62 -2.33
C ILE A 195 -19.28 -5.05 -1.18
N HIS A 196 -20.60 -5.31 -1.22
CA HIS A 196 -21.51 -4.89 -0.16
C HIS A 196 -21.18 -5.53 1.19
N PHE A 197 -20.88 -6.83 1.19
CA PHE A 197 -20.45 -7.54 2.40
C PHE A 197 -19.17 -6.94 3.00
N MET A 198 -18.16 -6.67 2.19
CA MET A 198 -16.90 -6.06 2.64
C MET A 198 -17.12 -4.67 3.23
N HIS A 199 -17.99 -3.87 2.60
CA HIS A 199 -18.30 -2.54 3.11
C HIS A 199 -19.11 -2.61 4.41
N THR A 200 -20.14 -3.43 4.49
CA THR A 200 -21.04 -3.48 5.65
C THR A 200 -20.44 -4.19 6.87
N THR A 201 -19.60 -5.21 6.64
CA THR A 201 -19.05 -6.05 7.70
C THR A 201 -17.71 -5.53 8.20
N PHE A 202 -16.82 -5.12 7.29
CA PHE A 202 -15.45 -4.71 7.64
C PHE A 202 -15.21 -3.20 7.46
N HIS A 203 -16.25 -2.44 7.10
CA HIS A 203 -16.16 -1.01 6.83
C HIS A 203 -15.12 -0.65 5.79
N SER A 204 -14.84 -1.58 4.86
CA SER A 204 -13.89 -1.36 3.78
C SER A 204 -14.42 -0.30 2.82
N CYS A 205 -13.58 0.68 2.50
CA CYS A 205 -13.87 1.71 1.49
C CYS A 205 -13.44 1.29 0.09
N GLY A 206 -12.41 0.46 0.01
CA GLY A 206 -11.89 -0.07 -1.24
C GLY A 206 -10.97 -1.26 -1.04
N GLU A 207 -10.64 -1.92 -2.15
CA GLU A 207 -9.78 -3.10 -2.18
C GLU A 207 -8.73 -2.95 -3.27
N ASP A 208 -7.49 -3.23 -2.92
CA ASP A 208 -6.35 -3.33 -3.83
C ASP A 208 -5.66 -4.69 -3.73
N MET A 209 -4.48 -4.83 -4.34
CA MET A 209 -3.73 -6.08 -4.35
C MET A 209 -2.36 -5.97 -3.64
N GLU A 210 -2.03 -4.86 -2.98
CA GLU A 210 -0.66 -4.59 -2.50
C GLU A 210 -0.58 -4.04 -1.09
N THR A 211 -1.47 -3.12 -0.72
CA THR A 211 -1.32 -2.26 0.46
C THR A 211 -1.16 -3.05 1.76
N ALA A 212 -1.90 -4.14 1.96
CA ALA A 212 -1.77 -4.93 3.20
C ALA A 212 -0.39 -5.57 3.34
N ALA A 213 0.20 -6.04 2.24
CA ALA A 213 1.55 -6.61 2.26
C ALA A 213 2.61 -5.55 2.60
N VAL A 214 2.52 -4.37 2.01
CA VAL A 214 3.39 -3.23 2.32
C VAL A 214 3.22 -2.81 3.77
N ALA A 215 1.97 -2.70 4.25
CA ALA A 215 1.64 -2.30 5.62
C ALA A 215 2.19 -3.29 6.66
N GLN A 216 2.06 -4.59 6.40
CA GLN A 216 2.63 -5.64 7.23
C GLN A 216 4.15 -5.49 7.37
N LEU A 217 4.86 -5.26 6.26
CA LEU A 217 6.31 -5.05 6.28
C LEU A 217 6.70 -3.75 6.98
N CYS A 218 6.01 -2.64 6.69
CA CYS A 218 6.22 -1.38 7.37
C CYS A 218 6.06 -1.52 8.88
N HIS A 219 5.03 -2.22 9.33
CA HIS A 219 4.83 -2.52 10.75
C HIS A 219 5.95 -3.40 11.31
N SER A 220 6.39 -4.42 10.56
CA SER A 220 7.46 -5.33 10.99
C SER A 220 8.82 -4.66 11.15
N TYR A 221 9.10 -3.64 10.35
CA TYR A 221 10.38 -2.93 10.31
C TYR A 221 10.34 -1.53 10.93
N ASP A 222 9.24 -1.15 11.60
CA ASP A 222 9.03 0.16 12.20
C ASP A 222 9.20 1.34 11.23
N ILE A 223 8.72 1.18 10.00
CA ILE A 223 8.78 2.21 8.96
C ILE A 223 7.41 2.90 8.86
N PRO A 224 7.35 4.25 8.95
CA PRO A 224 6.12 5.00 8.75
C PRO A 224 5.53 4.74 7.35
N LEU A 225 4.23 4.41 7.29
CA LEU A 225 3.48 4.18 6.06
C LEU A 225 2.40 5.23 5.87
N LEU A 226 2.17 5.65 4.63
CA LEU A 226 0.93 6.27 4.16
C LEU A 226 0.40 5.45 2.97
N SER A 227 -0.88 5.14 3.00
CA SER A 227 -1.59 4.53 1.88
C SER A 227 -2.74 5.42 1.39
#